data_7cfbabe585b493a77fc3d8626c3008b4
#
_entry.id   7cfbabe585b493a77fc3d8626c3008b4
#
_cell.length_a   1.000
_cell.length_b   1.000
_cell.length_c   1.000
_cell.angle_alpha   90.00
_cell.angle_beta   90.00
_cell.angle_gamma   90.00
#
_symmetry.space_group_name_H-M   'P 1'
#
loop_
_entity.id
_entity.type
_entity.pdbx_description
1 polymer ?
#
loop_
_entity_poly.entity_id
_entity_poly.type
_entity_poly.pdbx_seq_one_letter_code
_entity_poly.pdbx_strand_id
1 'polypeptide(L)'
;MAKKVSLKNSDEHVLLDEKVHKKLSSDARLKKLKFLDNLRRHSSGCAVFQKVSSAKEKGTYKTETIYLHRFIGEKFLSKEKTKTKKLVGAKNGNKLDCRLENLEWRTRATASRNRKTTSKTGYTGVYEENGKFRAVISINQRTSHIGVFATAEEAAMAYNKTSRQLFGDSGKLNIIRH
;
A
#
# COMPACT_ATOMS: atom_id res chain seq x y z
N MET A 1 17.03 -14.35 3.46
CA MET A 1 17.59 -13.17 2.75
C MET A 1 16.52 -12.60 1.80
N ALA A 2 16.61 -11.32 1.46
CA ALA A 2 15.73 -10.69 0.50
C ALA A 2 16.34 -10.74 -0.91
N LYS A 3 15.54 -11.07 -1.91
CA LYS A 3 15.90 -11.08 -3.34
C LYS A 3 15.38 -9.81 -4.01
N LYS A 4 16.23 -9.11 -4.76
CA LYS A 4 15.84 -7.97 -5.59
C LYS A 4 15.44 -8.44 -6.99
N VAL A 5 14.32 -7.96 -7.50
CA VAL A 5 13.82 -8.22 -8.86
C VAL A 5 13.64 -6.87 -9.56
N SER A 6 14.32 -6.67 -10.70
CA SER A 6 14.27 -5.43 -11.47
C SER A 6 12.91 -5.22 -12.14
N LEU A 7 12.52 -3.96 -12.30
CA LEU A 7 11.33 -3.56 -13.05
C LEU A 7 11.73 -3.09 -14.45
N LYS A 8 10.96 -3.51 -15.49
CA LYS A 8 11.30 -3.20 -16.89
C LYS A 8 11.28 -1.72 -17.28
N ASN A 9 10.52 -0.93 -16.55
CA ASN A 9 10.28 0.49 -16.89
C ASN A 9 10.73 1.44 -15.76
N SER A 10 11.61 0.99 -14.87
CA SER A 10 12.13 1.78 -13.75
C SER A 10 13.41 1.16 -13.24
N ASP A 11 14.32 1.98 -12.73
CA ASP A 11 15.54 1.54 -12.05
C ASP A 11 15.29 0.99 -10.64
N GLU A 12 14.02 1.04 -10.19
CA GLU A 12 13.61 0.50 -8.90
C GLU A 12 13.50 -1.03 -8.94
N HIS A 13 13.57 -1.63 -7.76
CA HIS A 13 13.55 -3.06 -7.57
C HIS A 13 12.43 -3.46 -6.61
N VAL A 14 11.83 -4.61 -6.87
CA VAL A 14 10.94 -5.27 -5.92
C VAL A 14 11.76 -6.12 -4.96
N LEU A 15 11.42 -6.06 -3.68
CA LEU A 15 11.98 -6.94 -2.65
C LEU A 15 11.05 -8.14 -2.44
N LEU A 16 11.60 -9.33 -2.53
CA LEU A 16 10.91 -10.61 -2.28
C LEU A 16 11.71 -11.45 -1.27
N ASP A 17 11.02 -12.27 -0.51
CA ASP A 17 11.68 -13.36 0.19
C ASP A 17 12.29 -14.34 -0.82
N GLU A 18 13.45 -14.86 -0.53
CA GLU A 18 14.11 -15.86 -1.37
C GLU A 18 13.22 -17.09 -1.63
N LYS A 19 12.50 -17.54 -0.59
CA LYS A 19 11.51 -18.62 -0.68
C LYS A 19 10.39 -18.32 -1.68
N VAL A 20 9.85 -17.09 -1.62
CA VAL A 20 8.79 -16.62 -2.54
C VAL A 20 9.33 -16.55 -3.96
N HIS A 21 10.49 -15.92 -4.15
CA HIS A 21 11.16 -15.82 -5.45
C HIS A 21 11.38 -17.20 -6.07
N LYS A 22 11.98 -18.14 -5.32
CA LYS A 22 12.23 -19.53 -5.79
C LYS A 22 10.92 -20.21 -6.22
N LYS A 23 9.84 -20.07 -5.44
CA LYS A 23 8.55 -20.69 -5.76
C LYS A 23 7.87 -20.07 -6.98
N LEU A 24 8.02 -18.75 -7.20
CA LEU A 24 7.51 -18.09 -8.41
C LEU A 24 8.33 -18.44 -9.64
N SER A 25 9.65 -18.55 -9.52
CA SER A 25 10.56 -18.93 -10.63
C SER A 25 10.44 -20.39 -11.06
N SER A 26 10.07 -21.29 -10.13
CA SER A 26 9.89 -22.71 -10.41
C SER A 26 8.50 -23.08 -10.94
N ASP A 27 7.53 -22.17 -10.84
CA ASP A 27 6.18 -22.37 -11.35
C ASP A 27 6.19 -22.37 -12.89
N ALA A 28 5.91 -23.51 -13.52
CA ALA A 28 5.97 -23.70 -14.97
C ALA A 28 5.13 -22.68 -15.76
N ARG A 29 3.94 -22.32 -15.24
CA ARG A 29 3.04 -21.35 -15.86
C ARG A 29 3.61 -19.94 -15.81
N LEU A 30 4.15 -19.52 -14.64
CA LEU A 30 4.76 -18.20 -14.47
C LEU A 30 6.05 -18.09 -15.26
N LYS A 31 6.85 -19.17 -15.33
CA LYS A 31 8.07 -19.24 -16.14
C LYS A 31 7.77 -19.06 -17.63
N LYS A 32 6.74 -19.75 -18.16
CA LYS A 32 6.30 -19.58 -19.56
C LYS A 32 5.89 -18.13 -19.88
N LEU A 33 5.30 -17.43 -18.91
CA LEU A 33 4.89 -16.02 -19.05
C LEU A 33 6.07 -15.05 -18.82
N LYS A 34 7.24 -15.51 -18.43
CA LYS A 34 8.36 -14.68 -17.97
C LYS A 34 7.89 -13.65 -16.93
N PHE A 35 7.08 -14.13 -15.95
CA PHE A 35 6.32 -13.28 -15.03
C PHE A 35 7.21 -12.31 -14.25
N LEU A 36 8.29 -12.78 -13.65
CA LEU A 36 9.22 -11.95 -12.88
C LEU A 36 10.02 -11.00 -13.77
N ASP A 37 10.41 -11.43 -14.96
CA ASP A 37 11.20 -10.64 -15.92
C ASP A 37 10.38 -9.52 -16.57
N ASN A 38 9.05 -9.65 -16.58
CA ASN A 38 8.13 -8.70 -17.17
C ASN A 38 7.39 -7.82 -16.14
N LEU A 39 7.87 -7.78 -14.91
CA LEU A 39 7.34 -6.85 -13.91
C LEU A 39 7.60 -5.40 -14.30
N ARG A 40 6.61 -4.55 -14.07
CA ARG A 40 6.64 -3.12 -14.37
C ARG A 40 6.18 -2.31 -13.16
N ARG A 41 6.66 -1.08 -13.04
CA ARG A 41 6.15 -0.12 -12.09
C ARG A 41 4.86 0.49 -12.62
N HIS A 42 3.78 0.35 -11.86
CA HIS A 42 2.49 0.99 -12.14
C HIS A 42 2.48 2.42 -11.57
N SER A 43 1.65 3.33 -12.13
CA SER A 43 1.48 4.71 -11.64
C SER A 43 1.08 4.79 -10.16
N SER A 44 0.40 3.77 -9.63
CA SER A 44 0.11 3.65 -8.20
C SER A 44 1.33 3.37 -7.32
N GLY A 45 2.53 3.17 -7.89
CA GLY A 45 3.76 2.81 -7.20
C GLY A 45 3.93 1.33 -6.87
N CYS A 46 3.02 0.47 -7.31
CA CYS A 46 3.10 -0.98 -7.12
C CYS A 46 3.79 -1.66 -8.30
N ALA A 47 4.39 -2.83 -8.06
CA ALA A 47 4.83 -3.71 -9.14
C ALA A 47 3.64 -4.49 -9.71
N VAL A 48 3.56 -4.54 -11.04
CA VAL A 48 2.51 -5.24 -11.78
C VAL A 48 3.07 -6.09 -12.91
N PHE A 49 2.37 -7.15 -13.24
CA PHE A 49 2.52 -7.89 -14.47
C PHE A 49 1.29 -7.64 -15.35
N GLN A 50 1.51 -7.30 -16.61
CA GLN A 50 0.43 -7.09 -17.59
C GLN A 50 0.39 -8.28 -18.54
N LYS A 51 -0.74 -9.00 -18.53
CA LYS A 51 -1.03 -10.07 -19.46
C LYS A 51 -1.93 -9.53 -20.55
N VAL A 52 -1.44 -9.58 -21.78
CA VAL A 52 -2.23 -9.24 -22.97
C VAL A 52 -2.79 -10.52 -23.55
N SER A 53 -4.07 -10.55 -23.83
CA SER A 53 -4.76 -11.65 -24.52
C SER A 53 -5.64 -11.08 -25.63
N SER A 54 -5.78 -11.83 -26.71
CA SER A 54 -6.72 -11.47 -27.77
C SER A 54 -8.15 -11.47 -27.20
N ALA A 55 -8.93 -10.47 -27.49
CA ALA A 55 -10.34 -10.46 -27.17
C ALA A 55 -11.12 -11.28 -28.23
N LYS A 56 -12.41 -11.53 -27.96
CA LYS A 56 -13.26 -12.31 -28.86
C LYS A 56 -13.45 -11.61 -30.23
N GLU A 57 -13.38 -10.30 -30.27
CA GLU A 57 -13.46 -9.51 -31.49
C GLU A 57 -12.10 -9.39 -32.16
N LYS A 58 -12.03 -9.68 -33.46
CA LYS A 58 -10.82 -9.67 -34.27
C LYS A 58 -10.16 -8.28 -34.22
N GLY A 59 -8.90 -8.21 -33.80
CA GLY A 59 -8.13 -6.96 -33.69
C GLY A 59 -8.21 -6.24 -32.32
N THR A 60 -9.01 -6.74 -31.37
CA THR A 60 -9.07 -6.18 -30.02
C THR A 60 -8.22 -7.00 -29.02
N TYR A 61 -7.59 -6.30 -28.08
CA TYR A 61 -6.75 -6.93 -27.05
C TYR A 61 -7.28 -6.58 -25.65
N LYS A 62 -7.33 -7.58 -24.79
CA LYS A 62 -7.66 -7.41 -23.38
C LYS A 62 -6.39 -7.45 -22.54
N THR A 63 -6.14 -6.39 -21.79
CA THR A 63 -5.02 -6.35 -20.83
C THR A 63 -5.52 -6.64 -19.44
N GLU A 64 -4.99 -7.67 -18.82
CA GLU A 64 -5.20 -8.00 -17.40
C GLU A 64 -3.99 -7.51 -16.60
N THR A 65 -4.22 -6.66 -15.61
CA THR A 65 -3.17 -6.17 -14.71
C THR A 65 -3.16 -6.96 -13.41
N ILE A 66 -2.08 -7.67 -13.17
CA ILE A 66 -1.87 -8.47 -11.97
C ILE A 66 -0.92 -7.72 -11.04
N TYR A 67 -1.41 -7.27 -9.89
CA TYR A 67 -0.62 -6.61 -8.86
C TYR A 67 0.18 -7.65 -8.06
N LEU A 68 1.51 -7.52 -8.04
CA LEU A 68 2.41 -8.52 -7.45
C LEU A 68 2.12 -8.75 -5.96
N HIS A 69 2.00 -7.69 -5.16
CA HIS A 69 1.72 -7.79 -3.72
C HIS A 69 0.41 -8.55 -3.45
N ARG A 70 -0.64 -8.29 -4.26
CA ARG A 70 -1.91 -9.00 -4.15
C ARG A 70 -1.78 -10.47 -4.54
N PHE A 71 -1.07 -10.75 -5.63
CA PHE A 71 -0.81 -12.11 -6.08
C PHE A 71 -0.05 -12.93 -5.02
N ILE A 72 0.96 -12.32 -4.39
CA ILE A 72 1.71 -12.95 -3.29
C ILE A 72 0.80 -13.17 -2.08
N GLY A 73 0.01 -12.17 -1.68
CA GLY A 73 -0.93 -12.30 -0.57
C GLY A 73 -1.94 -13.42 -0.79
N GLU A 74 -2.50 -13.55 -1.99
CA GLU A 74 -3.45 -14.63 -2.33
C GLU A 74 -2.78 -16.01 -2.35
N LYS A 75 -1.52 -16.11 -2.80
CA LYS A 75 -0.81 -17.40 -2.92
C LYS A 75 -0.17 -17.86 -1.59
N PHE A 76 0.32 -16.95 -0.76
CA PHE A 76 1.12 -17.29 0.42
C PHE A 76 0.50 -16.92 1.77
N LEU A 77 -0.41 -15.93 1.79
CA LEU A 77 -1.07 -15.43 3.01
C LEU A 77 -2.59 -15.66 2.97
N SER A 78 -3.06 -16.63 2.18
CA SER A 78 -4.49 -16.90 2.00
C SER A 78 -5.22 -17.23 3.30
N LYS A 79 -4.54 -17.86 4.27
CA LYS A 79 -5.10 -18.20 5.59
C LYS A 79 -5.47 -16.97 6.43
N GLU A 80 -4.84 -15.83 6.20
CA GLU A 80 -5.09 -14.58 6.92
C GLU A 80 -6.22 -13.75 6.28
N LYS A 81 -6.69 -14.16 5.10
CA LYS A 81 -7.79 -13.49 4.39
C LYS A 81 -9.11 -13.76 5.09
N THR A 82 -9.89 -12.71 5.33
CA THR A 82 -11.23 -12.82 5.94
C THR A 82 -12.30 -12.15 5.07
N LYS A 83 -13.59 -12.32 5.43
CA LYS A 83 -14.69 -11.66 4.72
C LYS A 83 -14.56 -10.13 4.67
N THR A 84 -13.93 -9.53 5.67
CA THR A 84 -13.73 -8.08 5.79
C THR A 84 -12.36 -7.62 5.28
N LYS A 85 -11.30 -8.45 5.44
CA LYS A 85 -9.93 -8.15 5.01
C LYS A 85 -9.71 -8.68 3.59
N LYS A 86 -10.00 -7.87 2.57
CA LYS A 86 -9.95 -8.26 1.15
C LYS A 86 -8.81 -7.58 0.37
N LEU A 87 -8.10 -6.64 0.98
CA LEU A 87 -7.03 -5.88 0.35
C LEU A 87 -5.68 -6.29 0.94
N VAL A 88 -4.67 -6.43 0.11
CA VAL A 88 -3.29 -6.65 0.55
C VAL A 88 -2.54 -5.32 0.51
N GLY A 89 -1.79 -5.02 1.54
CA GLY A 89 -0.98 -3.81 1.63
C GLY A 89 0.35 -4.05 2.32
N ALA A 90 1.29 -3.13 2.11
CA ALA A 90 2.61 -3.13 2.74
C ALA A 90 2.54 -2.43 4.11
N LYS A 91 2.99 -3.08 5.19
CA LYS A 91 3.00 -2.53 6.55
C LYS A 91 3.83 -1.25 6.64
N ASN A 92 5.02 -1.26 6.04
CA ASN A 92 5.95 -0.12 6.02
C ASN A 92 5.59 0.97 4.99
N GLY A 93 4.49 0.80 4.24
CA GLY A 93 4.07 1.74 3.18
C GLY A 93 4.85 1.64 1.87
N ASN A 94 5.97 0.92 1.82
CA ASN A 94 6.71 0.67 0.59
C ASN A 94 6.02 -0.40 -0.27
N LYS A 95 5.41 0.01 -1.36
CA LYS A 95 4.62 -0.84 -2.25
C LYS A 95 5.47 -1.78 -3.12
N LEU A 96 6.78 -1.62 -3.12
CA LEU A 96 7.74 -2.48 -3.80
C LEU A 96 8.38 -3.50 -2.85
N ASP A 97 8.15 -3.37 -1.55
CA ASP A 97 8.56 -4.38 -0.57
C ASP A 97 7.45 -5.43 -0.41
N CYS A 98 7.56 -6.48 -1.22
CA CYS A 98 6.61 -7.58 -1.28
C CYS A 98 7.05 -8.81 -0.45
N ARG A 99 7.89 -8.62 0.57
CA ARG A 99 8.23 -9.68 1.53
C ARG A 99 7.02 -10.04 2.39
N LEU A 100 6.87 -11.30 2.74
CA LEU A 100 5.70 -11.81 3.47
C LEU A 100 5.54 -11.12 4.83
N GLU A 101 6.64 -10.87 5.55
CA GLU A 101 6.64 -10.14 6.82
C GLU A 101 6.06 -8.73 6.73
N ASN A 102 6.20 -8.09 5.55
CA ASN A 102 5.73 -6.73 5.29
C ASN A 102 4.33 -6.70 4.68
N LEU A 103 3.84 -7.78 4.11
CA LEU A 103 2.49 -7.85 3.54
C LEU A 103 1.46 -8.24 4.59
N GLU A 104 0.30 -7.62 4.53
CA GLU A 104 -0.85 -7.96 5.38
C GLU A 104 -2.18 -7.80 4.66
N TRP A 105 -3.16 -8.58 5.08
CA TRP A 105 -4.54 -8.39 4.65
C TRP A 105 -5.20 -7.26 5.44
N ARG A 106 -5.81 -6.32 4.73
CA ARG A 106 -6.42 -5.11 5.28
C ARG A 106 -7.90 -4.99 4.94
N THR A 107 -8.64 -4.34 5.81
CA THR A 107 -9.97 -3.85 5.50
C THR A 107 -9.91 -2.61 4.60
N ARG A 108 -11.02 -2.25 3.96
CA ARG A 108 -11.12 -1.01 3.19
C ARG A 108 -10.86 0.24 4.05
N ALA A 109 -11.33 0.22 5.31
CA ALA A 109 -11.11 1.30 6.28
C ALA A 109 -9.63 1.49 6.61
N THR A 110 -8.90 0.40 6.91
CA THR A 110 -7.45 0.45 7.17
C THR A 110 -6.66 0.92 5.94
N ALA A 111 -7.00 0.42 4.75
CA ALA A 111 -6.34 0.83 3.51
C ALA A 111 -6.57 2.32 3.19
N SER A 112 -7.76 2.85 3.48
CA SER A 112 -8.08 4.27 3.30
C SER A 112 -7.29 5.16 4.26
N ARG A 113 -7.18 4.79 5.54
CA ARG A 113 -6.38 5.52 6.53
C ARG A 113 -4.90 5.65 6.13
N ASN A 114 -4.35 4.60 5.54
CA ASN A 114 -2.93 4.55 5.15
C ASN A 114 -2.60 5.25 3.82
N ARG A 115 -3.54 5.96 3.20
CA ARG A 115 -3.26 6.76 2.01
C ARG A 115 -2.29 7.91 2.32
N LYS A 116 -1.45 8.26 1.33
CA LYS A 116 -0.59 9.44 1.43
C LYS A 116 -1.47 10.68 1.63
N THR A 117 -1.12 11.54 2.57
CA THR A 117 -1.84 12.80 2.77
C THR A 117 -1.64 13.73 1.57
N THR A 118 -2.68 14.48 1.23
CA THR A 118 -2.66 15.59 0.25
C THR A 118 -2.87 16.93 0.94
N SER A 119 -2.85 16.96 2.28
CA SER A 119 -2.98 18.19 3.07
C SER A 119 -1.84 19.16 2.74
N LYS A 120 -2.15 20.46 2.64
CA LYS A 120 -1.16 21.55 2.46
C LYS A 120 -0.13 21.59 3.57
N THR A 121 -0.51 21.23 4.80
CA THR A 121 0.40 21.14 5.96
C THR A 121 1.37 19.96 5.88
N GLY A 122 1.18 19.01 4.94
CA GLY A 122 1.95 17.76 4.85
C GLY A 122 1.56 16.72 5.89
N TYR A 123 0.70 17.05 6.85
CA TYR A 123 0.25 16.16 7.93
C TYR A 123 -1.19 15.67 7.72
N THR A 124 -1.44 14.41 7.96
CA THR A 124 -2.79 13.82 7.91
C THR A 124 -3.64 14.37 9.05
N GLY A 125 -4.84 14.85 8.72
CA GLY A 125 -5.80 15.34 9.70
C GLY A 125 -5.46 16.70 10.32
N VAL A 126 -4.49 17.43 9.75
CA VAL A 126 -4.10 18.78 10.18
C VAL A 126 -4.45 19.78 9.09
N TYR A 127 -5.14 20.83 9.45
CA TYR A 127 -5.59 21.90 8.58
C TYR A 127 -5.21 23.25 9.16
N GLU A 128 -4.70 24.14 8.34
CA GLU A 128 -4.45 25.52 8.70
C GLU A 128 -5.76 26.33 8.60
N GLU A 129 -6.05 27.09 9.65
CA GLU A 129 -7.26 27.90 9.76
C GLU A 129 -6.98 29.11 10.63
N ASN A 130 -7.09 30.32 10.06
CA ASN A 130 -6.86 31.61 10.75
C ASN A 130 -5.49 31.68 11.48
N GLY A 131 -4.40 31.24 10.83
CA GLY A 131 -3.05 31.27 11.41
C GLY A 131 -2.80 30.25 12.52
N LYS A 132 -3.76 29.34 12.77
CA LYS A 132 -3.63 28.22 13.70
C LYS A 132 -3.83 26.88 12.99
N PHE A 133 -3.54 25.78 13.66
CA PHE A 133 -3.61 24.45 13.08
C PHE A 133 -4.64 23.59 13.83
N ARG A 134 -5.69 23.23 13.11
CA ARG A 134 -6.77 22.38 13.62
C ARG A 134 -6.45 20.92 13.33
N ALA A 135 -6.45 20.08 14.37
CA ALA A 135 -6.34 18.63 14.26
C ALA A 135 -7.72 17.97 14.30
N VAL A 136 -7.96 17.05 13.36
CA VAL A 136 -9.20 16.26 13.28
C VAL A 136 -8.90 14.82 12.93
N ILE A 137 -9.76 13.88 13.35
CA ILE A 137 -9.66 12.47 13.01
C ILE A 137 -11.02 11.94 12.55
N SER A 138 -11.01 11.05 11.55
CA SER A 138 -12.25 10.44 11.05
C SER A 138 -12.47 9.08 11.68
N ILE A 139 -13.65 8.90 12.32
CA ILE A 139 -14.11 7.67 12.94
C ILE A 139 -15.46 7.32 12.33
N ASN A 140 -15.58 6.15 11.70
CA ASN A 140 -16.86 5.68 11.11
C ASN A 140 -17.53 6.71 10.19
N GLN A 141 -16.73 7.33 9.31
CA GLN A 141 -17.15 8.38 8.36
C GLN A 141 -17.59 9.72 9.01
N ARG A 142 -17.43 9.87 10.31
CA ARG A 142 -17.64 11.13 11.03
C ARG A 142 -16.29 11.74 11.40
N THR A 143 -16.18 13.06 11.26
CA THR A 143 -14.98 13.81 11.65
C THR A 143 -15.12 14.24 13.11
N SER A 144 -14.14 13.86 13.94
CA SER A 144 -14.03 14.28 15.33
C SER A 144 -12.93 15.33 15.44
N HIS A 145 -13.23 16.41 16.13
CA HIS A 145 -12.29 17.48 16.44
C HIS A 145 -11.39 17.07 17.61
N ILE A 146 -10.07 17.25 17.45
CA ILE A 146 -9.07 16.94 18.49
C ILE A 146 -8.68 18.21 19.25
N GLY A 147 -8.39 19.30 18.52
CA GLY A 147 -7.98 20.56 19.09
C GLY A 147 -7.45 21.54 18.03
N VAL A 148 -7.10 22.74 18.51
CA VAL A 148 -6.44 23.79 17.74
C VAL A 148 -5.10 24.10 18.40
N PHE A 149 -4.03 24.22 17.62
CA PHE A 149 -2.65 24.31 18.07
C PHE A 149 -1.95 25.49 17.39
N ALA A 150 -0.83 25.92 17.98
CA ALA A 150 -0.03 27.02 17.44
C ALA A 150 0.78 26.57 16.21
N THR A 151 1.24 25.32 16.18
CA THR A 151 2.05 24.78 15.09
C THR A 151 1.41 23.54 14.45
N ALA A 152 1.80 23.25 13.20
CA ALA A 152 1.34 22.08 12.48
C ALA A 152 1.88 20.77 13.12
N GLU A 153 3.07 20.85 13.70
CA GLU A 153 3.76 19.75 14.39
C GLU A 153 3.01 19.35 15.67
N GLU A 154 2.61 20.33 16.50
CA GLU A 154 1.78 20.07 17.70
C GLU A 154 0.45 19.43 17.33
N ALA A 155 -0.23 19.94 16.31
CA ALA A 155 -1.46 19.37 15.79
C ALA A 155 -1.26 17.94 15.29
N ALA A 156 -0.13 17.66 14.60
CA ALA A 156 0.22 16.32 14.11
C ALA A 156 0.57 15.37 15.26
N MET A 157 1.22 15.85 16.32
CA MET A 157 1.47 15.04 17.54
C MET A 157 0.17 14.68 18.25
N ALA A 158 -0.75 15.62 18.39
CA ALA A 158 -2.07 15.38 18.97
C ALA A 158 -2.88 14.37 18.13
N TYR A 159 -2.82 14.50 16.80
CA TYR A 159 -3.40 13.51 15.88
C TYR A 159 -2.81 12.12 16.11
N ASN A 160 -1.48 12.00 16.20
CA ASN A 160 -0.79 10.74 16.41
C ASN A 160 -1.20 10.06 17.72
N LYS A 161 -1.29 10.84 18.81
CA LYS A 161 -1.74 10.36 20.13
C LYS A 161 -3.15 9.79 20.03
N THR A 162 -4.09 10.55 19.46
CA THR A 162 -5.49 10.12 19.29
C THR A 162 -5.60 8.92 18.35
N SER A 163 -4.81 8.90 17.25
CA SER A 163 -4.80 7.78 16.30
C SER A 163 -4.35 6.47 16.96
N ARG A 164 -3.32 6.51 17.83
CA ARG A 164 -2.88 5.34 18.59
C ARG A 164 -3.95 4.86 19.57
N GLN A 165 -4.59 5.78 20.29
CA GLN A 165 -5.66 5.45 21.24
C GLN A 165 -6.86 4.78 20.55
N LEU A 166 -7.28 5.27 19.39
CA LEU A 166 -8.47 4.78 18.69
C LEU A 166 -8.22 3.54 17.83
N PHE A 167 -7.03 3.41 17.26
CA PHE A 167 -6.76 2.40 16.23
C PHE A 167 -5.56 1.50 16.53
N GLY A 168 -4.86 1.72 17.67
CA GLY A 168 -3.65 0.98 18.03
C GLY A 168 -2.61 1.01 16.90
N ASP A 169 -1.99 -0.12 16.63
CA ASP A 169 -0.96 -0.27 15.59
C ASP A 169 -1.49 -0.08 14.16
N SER A 170 -2.81 -0.19 13.95
CA SER A 170 -3.42 0.05 12.64
C SER A 170 -3.71 1.53 12.38
N GLY A 171 -3.42 2.41 13.33
CA GLY A 171 -3.55 3.86 13.21
C GLY A 171 -2.49 4.45 12.29
N LYS A 172 -2.89 5.35 11.39
CA LYS A 172 -1.92 6.13 10.61
C LYS A 172 -1.27 7.16 11.52
N LEU A 173 0.05 7.25 11.46
CA LEU A 173 0.83 8.26 12.18
C LEU A 173 1.48 9.23 11.20
N ASN A 174 1.56 10.48 11.59
CA ASN A 174 2.35 11.51 10.92
C ASN A 174 3.83 11.37 11.31
N ILE A 175 4.73 11.55 10.36
CA ILE A 175 6.16 11.67 10.62
C ILE A 175 6.42 13.14 10.90
N ILE A 176 6.76 13.44 12.16
CA ILE A 176 7.07 14.81 12.57
C ILE A 176 8.46 15.14 12.04
N ARG A 177 8.57 16.23 11.29
CA ARG A 177 9.86 16.76 10.81
C ARG A 177 10.25 17.89 11.75
N HIS A 178 11.41 17.77 12.35
CA HIS A 178 12.04 18.83 13.13
C HIS A 178 12.85 19.73 12.22
#